data_d4c78bf9cab262e178284e5dab0ef3cc
#
_entry.id   d4c78bf9cab262e178284e5dab0ef3cc
#
_cell.length_a   1.000
_cell.length_b   1.000
_cell.length_c   1.000
_cell.angle_alpha   90.00
_cell.angle_beta   90.00
_cell.angle_gamma   90.00
#
_symmetry.space_group_name_H-M   'P 1'
#
loop_
_entity.id
_entity.type
_entity.pdbx_description
1 polymer ?
#
loop_
_entity_poly.entity_id
_entity_poly.type
_entity_poly.pdbx_seq_one_letter_code
_entity_poly.pdbx_strand_id
1 'polypeptide(L)'
;MRSALLVVAASLALAAPAGASQWHPSAAWLAQAQCIHRHEGAWNANTGNGYFGGMQIAPTTWLAMNGPHVAAFAHPGDTSFPFAVQPRVQLHVAWLLWVHDGRTWRSWGATGRACS
;
A
#
# COMPACT_ATOMS: atom_id res chain seq x y z
N MET A 1 -18.12 -58.67 5.01
CA MET A 1 -18.37 -57.35 4.43
C MET A 1 -17.57 -56.33 5.21
N ARG A 2 -16.53 -55.82 4.63
CA ARG A 2 -15.72 -54.75 5.24
C ARG A 2 -16.19 -53.41 4.64
N SER A 3 -16.86 -52.60 5.47
CA SER A 3 -17.20 -51.21 5.08
C SER A 3 -15.95 -50.35 5.16
N ALA A 4 -15.47 -49.90 4.03
CA ALA A 4 -14.41 -48.90 3.97
C ALA A 4 -15.04 -47.53 4.30
N LEU A 5 -14.69 -46.97 5.46
CA LEU A 5 -14.98 -45.60 5.79
C LEU A 5 -14.02 -44.72 4.98
N LEU A 6 -14.55 -44.07 3.95
CA LEU A 6 -13.85 -42.96 3.28
C LEU A 6 -13.83 -41.77 4.25
N VAL A 7 -12.70 -41.52 4.87
CA VAL A 7 -12.44 -40.28 5.57
C VAL A 7 -12.09 -39.24 4.50
N VAL A 8 -13.09 -38.44 4.13
CA VAL A 8 -12.83 -37.24 3.31
C VAL A 8 -12.23 -36.20 4.25
N ALA A 9 -10.92 -36.05 4.21
CA ALA A 9 -10.25 -34.94 4.86
C ALA A 9 -10.60 -33.66 4.08
N ALA A 10 -11.53 -32.86 4.61
CA ALA A 10 -11.77 -31.52 4.10
C ALA A 10 -10.56 -30.66 4.48
N SER A 11 -9.70 -30.38 3.52
CA SER A 11 -8.66 -29.36 3.68
C SER A 11 -9.34 -28.00 3.72
N LEU A 12 -9.50 -27.44 4.92
CA LEU A 12 -9.83 -26.01 5.09
C LEU A 12 -8.60 -25.22 4.68
N ALA A 13 -8.55 -24.83 3.41
CA ALA A 13 -7.64 -23.80 2.98
C ALA A 13 -8.09 -22.50 3.66
N LEU A 14 -7.31 -22.01 4.64
CA LEU A 14 -7.46 -20.68 5.19
C LEU A 14 -7.13 -19.70 4.06
N ALA A 15 -8.17 -19.16 3.43
CA ALA A 15 -8.00 -18.06 2.49
C ALA A 15 -7.39 -16.87 3.25
N ALA A 16 -6.27 -16.33 2.74
CA ALA A 16 -5.72 -15.10 3.27
C ALA A 16 -6.78 -13.99 3.20
N PRO A 17 -6.84 -13.05 4.17
CA PRO A 17 -7.79 -11.95 4.14
C PRO A 17 -7.73 -11.22 2.81
N ALA A 18 -8.89 -10.98 2.19
CA ALA A 18 -8.97 -10.24 0.94
C ALA A 18 -8.31 -8.86 1.12
N GLY A 19 -7.38 -8.50 0.22
CA GLY A 19 -6.69 -7.21 0.19
C GLY A 19 -5.27 -7.23 0.76
N ALA A 20 -4.98 -7.88 1.90
CA ALA A 20 -3.64 -7.82 2.54
C ALA A 20 -2.56 -8.58 1.76
N SER A 21 -2.90 -9.71 1.11
CA SER A 21 -1.97 -10.59 0.39
C SER A 21 -2.04 -10.48 -1.13
N GLN A 22 -2.96 -9.66 -1.66
CA GLN A 22 -3.22 -9.60 -3.10
C GLN A 22 -2.50 -8.46 -3.83
N TRP A 23 -1.92 -7.53 -3.08
CA TRP A 23 -1.17 -6.43 -3.67
C TRP A 23 0.28 -6.84 -3.89
N HIS A 24 0.64 -7.06 -5.14
CA HIS A 24 1.98 -7.44 -5.56
C HIS A 24 2.43 -6.53 -6.70
N PRO A 25 2.97 -5.35 -6.41
CA PRO A 25 3.49 -4.45 -7.43
C PRO A 25 4.69 -5.07 -8.13
N SER A 26 4.92 -4.67 -9.38
CA SER A 26 6.10 -5.12 -10.13
C SER A 26 7.40 -4.63 -9.48
N ALA A 27 8.49 -5.35 -9.72
CA ALA A 27 9.82 -4.91 -9.26
C ALA A 27 10.21 -3.54 -9.85
N ALA A 28 9.83 -3.28 -11.09
CA ALA A 28 10.07 -1.99 -11.75
C ALA A 28 9.31 -0.85 -11.06
N TRP A 29 8.04 -1.06 -10.73
CA TRP A 29 7.26 -0.07 -9.98
C TRP A 29 7.87 0.20 -8.60
N LEU A 30 8.23 -0.86 -7.87
CA LEU A 30 8.86 -0.73 -6.56
C LEU A 30 10.18 0.05 -6.63
N ALA A 31 11.00 -0.17 -7.63
CA ALA A 31 12.24 0.57 -7.82
C ALA A 31 11.98 2.07 -8.04
N GLN A 32 10.98 2.42 -8.82
CA GLN A 32 10.57 3.82 -9.03
C GLN A 32 10.00 4.43 -7.75
N ALA A 33 9.14 3.72 -7.04
CA ALA A 33 8.58 4.17 -5.77
C ALA A 33 9.65 4.40 -4.70
N GLN A 34 10.62 3.51 -4.60
CA GLN A 34 11.76 3.67 -3.69
C GLN A 34 12.66 4.86 -4.07
N CYS A 35 12.82 5.13 -5.35
CA CYS A 35 13.50 6.33 -5.84
C CYS A 35 12.76 7.59 -5.34
N ILE A 36 11.46 7.65 -5.52
CA ILE A 36 10.61 8.77 -5.05
C ILE A 36 10.72 8.91 -3.54
N HIS A 37 10.58 7.82 -2.81
CA HIS A 37 10.69 7.82 -1.35
C HIS A 37 12.01 8.45 -0.86
N ARG A 38 13.12 8.10 -1.47
CA ARG A 38 14.43 8.66 -1.09
C ARG A 38 14.51 10.17 -1.26
N HIS A 39 13.74 10.75 -2.17
CA HIS A 39 13.68 12.19 -2.39
C HIS A 39 12.62 12.89 -1.54
N GLU A 40 11.58 12.17 -1.12
CA GLU A 40 10.44 12.80 -0.42
C GLU A 40 10.64 12.86 1.10
N GLY A 41 11.17 11.84 1.74
CA GLY A 41 11.44 11.89 3.17
C GLY A 41 11.35 10.55 3.88
N ALA A 42 11.52 10.59 5.19
CA ALA A 42 11.41 9.42 6.05
C ALA A 42 9.98 8.87 6.07
N TRP A 43 9.83 7.58 6.33
CA TRP A 43 8.51 6.94 6.40
C TRP A 43 7.56 7.56 7.43
N ASN A 44 8.09 8.13 8.49
CA ASN A 44 7.33 8.82 9.54
C ASN A 44 7.38 10.35 9.44
N ALA A 45 7.72 10.91 8.29
CA ALA A 45 7.88 12.33 8.13
C ALA A 45 6.58 13.09 8.40
N ASN A 46 6.68 14.12 9.22
CA ASN A 46 5.63 15.10 9.50
C ASN A 46 6.33 16.45 9.72
N THR A 47 6.64 17.14 8.64
CA THR A 47 7.43 18.38 8.67
C THR A 47 6.57 19.65 8.78
N GLY A 48 5.25 19.52 8.83
CA GLY A 48 4.32 20.65 8.89
C GLY A 48 4.00 21.29 7.53
N ASN A 49 4.45 20.68 6.42
CA ASN A 49 4.20 21.19 5.07
C ASN A 49 2.87 20.72 4.44
N GLY A 50 2.04 19.98 5.18
CA GLY A 50 0.77 19.43 4.70
C GLY A 50 0.88 18.07 4.00
N TYR A 51 2.08 17.53 3.87
CA TYR A 51 2.35 16.19 3.31
C TYR A 51 3.01 15.31 4.35
N PHE A 52 2.71 14.00 4.32
CA PHE A 52 3.12 13.07 5.36
C PHE A 52 3.75 11.81 4.79
N GLY A 53 4.66 11.24 5.58
CA GLY A 53 5.25 9.93 5.33
C GLY A 53 6.32 9.92 4.24
N GLY A 54 6.75 8.71 3.92
CA GLY A 54 7.85 8.48 2.99
C GLY A 54 7.52 8.72 1.52
N MET A 55 6.25 8.83 1.19
CA MET A 55 5.77 9.18 -0.16
C MET A 55 5.15 10.58 -0.22
N GLN A 56 5.14 11.31 0.88
CA GLN A 56 4.62 12.68 0.98
C GLN A 56 3.21 12.82 0.42
N ILE A 57 2.27 12.12 1.01
CA ILE A 57 0.86 12.13 0.61
C ILE A 57 0.07 13.08 1.52
N ALA A 58 -0.73 13.94 0.92
CA ALA A 58 -1.64 14.82 1.66
C ALA A 58 -2.80 14.02 2.28
N PRO A 59 -3.34 14.42 3.45
CA PRO A 59 -4.45 13.72 4.09
C PRO A 59 -5.68 13.57 3.20
N THR A 60 -6.02 14.58 2.40
CA THR A 60 -7.15 14.54 1.47
C THR A 60 -6.94 13.50 0.36
N THR A 61 -5.73 13.41 -0.17
CA THR A 61 -5.35 12.38 -1.16
C THR A 61 -5.36 10.99 -0.54
N TRP A 62 -4.87 10.87 0.68
CA TRP A 62 -4.91 9.62 1.45
C TRP A 62 -6.34 9.08 1.57
N LEU A 63 -7.29 9.95 1.97
CA LEU A 63 -8.70 9.57 2.08
C LEU A 63 -9.32 9.26 0.72
N ALA A 64 -9.03 10.06 -0.30
CA ALA A 64 -9.53 9.83 -1.67
C ALA A 64 -9.07 8.50 -2.26
N MET A 65 -7.86 8.06 -1.91
CA MET A 65 -7.31 6.75 -2.33
C MET A 65 -7.67 5.61 -1.37
N ASN A 66 -8.62 5.83 -0.47
CA ASN A 66 -9.10 4.82 0.47
C ASN A 66 -8.02 4.32 1.46
N GLY A 67 -7.15 5.21 1.87
CA GLY A 67 -6.03 4.93 2.76
C GLY A 67 -6.43 4.24 4.07
N PRO A 68 -7.48 4.69 4.79
CA PRO A 68 -7.92 4.03 6.02
C PRO A 68 -8.32 2.56 5.81
N HIS A 69 -8.95 2.23 4.69
CA HIS A 69 -9.29 0.85 4.36
C HIS A 69 -8.05 0.00 4.09
N VAL A 70 -7.10 0.54 3.32
CA VAL A 70 -5.82 -0.14 3.07
C VAL A 70 -5.06 -0.37 4.37
N ALA A 71 -4.98 0.65 5.23
CA ALA A 71 -4.30 0.57 6.52
C ALA A 71 -4.94 -0.47 7.45
N ALA A 72 -6.25 -0.59 7.48
CA ALA A 72 -6.98 -1.52 8.35
C ALA A 72 -6.59 -2.98 8.16
N PHE A 73 -6.18 -3.38 6.96
CA PHE A 73 -5.73 -4.75 6.69
C PHE A 73 -4.31 -5.02 7.16
N ALA A 74 -3.46 -3.99 7.16
CA ALA A 74 -2.05 -4.14 7.52
C ALA A 74 -1.82 -3.81 9.01
N HIS A 75 -2.57 -2.87 9.55
CA HIS A 75 -2.34 -2.37 10.89
C HIS A 75 -3.63 -1.80 11.51
N PRO A 76 -4.53 -2.65 12.04
CA PRO A 76 -5.79 -2.21 12.60
C PRO A 76 -5.58 -1.17 13.72
N GLY A 77 -6.31 -0.06 13.65
CA GLY A 77 -6.22 1.05 14.61
C GLY A 77 -5.27 2.18 14.22
N ASP A 78 -4.43 1.99 13.21
CA ASP A 78 -3.47 3.00 12.74
C ASP A 78 -3.87 3.51 11.36
N THR A 79 -4.98 4.24 11.31
CA THR A 79 -5.64 4.60 10.05
C THR A 79 -5.69 6.09 9.75
N SER A 80 -5.23 6.93 10.69
CA SER A 80 -5.55 8.36 10.64
C SER A 80 -4.71 9.14 9.62
N PHE A 81 -3.40 8.91 9.59
CA PHE A 81 -2.48 9.67 8.76
C PHE A 81 -1.42 8.78 8.11
N PRO A 82 -0.93 9.13 6.91
CA PRO A 82 0.06 8.32 6.20
C PRO A 82 1.34 8.05 7.00
N PHE A 83 1.80 9.02 7.79
CA PHE A 83 3.03 8.87 8.58
C PHE A 83 2.90 7.92 9.78
N ALA A 84 1.67 7.61 10.18
CA ALA A 84 1.41 6.71 11.32
C ALA A 84 1.36 5.24 10.91
N VAL A 85 1.38 4.93 9.62
CA VAL A 85 1.23 3.57 9.09
C VAL A 85 2.54 3.04 8.51
N GLN A 86 2.60 1.72 8.35
CA GLN A 86 3.79 1.03 7.85
C GLN A 86 4.12 1.41 6.40
N PRO A 87 5.40 1.33 5.99
CA PRO A 87 5.85 1.63 4.63
C PRO A 87 5.05 0.90 3.54
N ARG A 88 4.73 -0.38 3.75
CA ARG A 88 3.96 -1.16 2.79
C ARG A 88 2.56 -0.58 2.53
N VAL A 89 1.91 -0.05 3.56
CA VAL A 89 0.60 0.60 3.44
C VAL A 89 0.73 1.91 2.66
N GLN A 90 1.73 2.71 2.97
CA GLN A 90 2.01 3.95 2.24
C GLN A 90 2.30 3.68 0.76
N LEU A 91 3.09 2.68 0.46
CA LEU A 91 3.38 2.24 -0.91
C LEU A 91 2.12 1.76 -1.63
N HIS A 92 1.25 1.03 -0.96
CA HIS A 92 -0.01 0.57 -1.56
C HIS A 92 -0.92 1.76 -1.91
N VAL A 93 -1.04 2.74 -1.03
CA VAL A 93 -1.81 3.97 -1.32
C VAL A 93 -1.17 4.77 -2.46
N ALA A 94 0.17 4.87 -2.49
CA ALA A 94 0.89 5.48 -3.60
C ALA A 94 0.62 4.76 -4.94
N TRP A 95 0.53 3.44 -4.92
CA TRP A 95 0.18 2.65 -6.10
C TRP A 95 -1.24 2.94 -6.58
N LEU A 96 -2.21 3.06 -5.67
CA LEU A 96 -3.58 3.44 -6.01
C LEU A 96 -3.63 4.83 -6.65
N LEU A 97 -2.88 5.78 -6.12
CA LEU A 97 -2.78 7.12 -6.69
C LEU A 97 -2.13 7.08 -8.09
N TRP A 98 -1.06 6.30 -8.26
CA TRP A 98 -0.41 6.11 -9.53
C TRP A 98 -1.37 5.52 -10.58
N VAL A 99 -2.18 4.52 -10.22
CA VAL A 99 -3.22 3.96 -11.09
C VAL A 99 -4.29 5.00 -11.41
N HIS A 100 -4.77 5.74 -10.41
CA HIS A 100 -5.72 6.83 -10.57
C HIS A 100 -5.21 7.90 -11.54
N ASP A 101 -3.91 8.18 -11.51
CA ASP A 101 -3.24 9.16 -12.37
C ASP A 101 -2.89 8.62 -13.77
N GLY A 102 -3.48 7.52 -14.17
CA GLY A 102 -3.24 6.91 -15.48
C GLY A 102 -1.92 6.16 -15.59
N ARG A 103 -1.45 5.59 -14.49
CA ARG A 103 -0.17 4.88 -14.36
C ARG A 103 1.02 5.80 -14.62
N THR A 104 0.97 6.98 -14.05
CA THR A 104 2.04 7.99 -14.08
C THR A 104 2.38 8.46 -12.68
N TRP A 105 3.58 9.01 -12.51
CA TRP A 105 4.04 9.61 -11.26
C TRP A 105 3.78 11.12 -11.21
N ARG A 106 2.79 11.61 -11.96
CA ARG A 106 2.53 13.06 -12.10
C ARG A 106 2.24 13.77 -10.77
N SER A 107 1.62 13.08 -9.81
CA SER A 107 1.34 13.66 -8.49
C SER A 107 2.60 14.00 -7.70
N TRP A 108 3.75 13.40 -8.06
CA TRP A 108 5.05 13.68 -7.44
C TRP A 108 5.90 14.67 -8.25
N GLY A 109 5.35 15.29 -9.28
CA GLY A 109 5.97 16.37 -10.01
C GLY A 109 7.38 16.05 -10.53
N ALA A 110 8.34 16.91 -10.22
CA ALA A 110 9.72 16.76 -10.67
C ALA A 110 10.38 15.48 -10.16
N THR A 111 10.13 15.08 -8.93
CA THR A 111 10.63 13.82 -8.35
C THR A 111 10.08 12.63 -9.11
N GLY A 112 8.80 12.63 -9.45
CA GLY A 112 8.18 11.59 -10.26
C GLY A 112 8.84 11.47 -11.64
N ARG A 113 9.12 12.60 -12.28
CA ARG A 113 9.84 12.61 -13.57
C ARG A 113 11.27 12.08 -13.47
N ALA A 114 11.96 12.42 -12.40
CA ALA A 114 13.35 11.97 -12.19
C ALA A 114 13.44 10.47 -11.91
N CYS A 115 12.39 9.86 -11.37
CA CYS A 115 12.37 8.47 -10.95
C CYS A 115 11.64 7.52 -11.94
N SER A 116 11.03 8.07 -12.95
CA SER A 116 10.27 7.26 -13.94
C SER A 116 11.11 6.76 -15.10
#